data_ee6fd742c12ee8e5f625b6c487ec3f69
#
_entry.id   ee6fd742c12ee8e5f625b6c487ec3f69
#
_cell.length_a   1.000
_cell.length_b   1.000
_cell.length_c   1.000
_cell.angle_alpha   90.00
_cell.angle_beta   90.00
_cell.angle_gamma   90.00
#
_symmetry.space_group_name_H-M   'P 1'
#
loop_
_entity.id
_entity.type
_entity.pdbx_description
1 polymer ?
#
loop_
_entity_poly.entity_id
_entity_poly.type
_entity_poly.pdbx_seq_one_letter_code
_entity_poly.pdbx_strand_id
1 'polypeptide(L)'
;MAAPPGPVNAIMANEALRSKIHGSSVGFGAMTADFIFFLITFEIRKFIPESFLTIFYFIGGGLMLFLSYATLKAKVSNRSKKGNYFTGLAMGITNPYQISWWLTVGLFMINNFGISIIPSFFGGIVIWIFIFTTSINRLGSKYAKYVKIFSFIILLSFGVYMIYEGVINLL
;
A
#
# COMPACT_ATOMS: atom_id res chain seq x y z
N MET A 1 0.52 0.28 -1.32
CA MET A 1 0.00 -0.35 -0.07
C MET A 1 0.68 -1.69 0.25
N ALA A 2 1.97 -1.80 0.01
CA ALA A 2 2.70 -3.04 0.21
C ALA A 2 2.87 -3.44 1.70
N ALA A 3 2.95 -2.49 2.60
CA ALA A 3 3.35 -2.76 3.99
C ALA A 3 2.23 -3.10 5.01
N PRO A 4 0.97 -2.62 4.93
CA PRO A 4 -0.03 -2.97 5.92
C PRO A 4 -0.54 -4.40 5.75
N PRO A 5 -0.93 -5.09 6.82
CA PRO A 5 -1.54 -6.40 6.75
C PRO A 5 -2.95 -6.30 6.13
N GLY A 6 -2.99 -6.14 4.82
CA GLY A 6 -4.20 -6.21 4.01
C GLY A 6 -4.43 -7.63 3.46
N PRO A 7 -5.55 -7.84 2.77
CA PRO A 7 -5.88 -9.15 2.19
C PRO A 7 -4.81 -9.66 1.22
N VAL A 8 -4.16 -8.79 0.45
CA VAL A 8 -3.04 -9.15 -0.44
C VAL A 8 -1.86 -9.69 0.35
N ASN A 9 -1.44 -8.98 1.41
CA ASN A 9 -0.32 -9.43 2.24
C ASN A 9 -0.64 -10.71 3.01
N ALA A 10 -1.92 -10.94 3.37
CA ALA A 10 -2.32 -12.19 4.00
C ALA A 10 -2.16 -13.39 3.04
N ILE A 11 -2.58 -13.26 1.78
CA ILE A 11 -2.38 -14.30 0.76
C ILE A 11 -0.90 -14.44 0.42
N MET A 12 -0.19 -13.34 0.25
CA MET A 12 1.25 -13.33 0.00
C MET A 12 2.01 -14.06 1.10
N ALA A 13 1.66 -13.82 2.38
CA ALA A 13 2.26 -14.53 3.52
C ALA A 13 1.96 -16.04 3.49
N ASN A 14 0.70 -16.42 3.24
CA ASN A 14 0.30 -17.82 3.17
C ASN A 14 1.01 -18.58 2.03
N GLU A 15 1.13 -17.97 0.87
CA GLU A 15 1.87 -18.58 -0.25
C GLU A 15 3.38 -18.57 0.00
N ALA A 16 3.91 -17.56 0.71
CA ALA A 16 5.33 -17.52 1.08
C ALA A 16 5.72 -18.62 2.08
N LEU A 17 4.80 -19.06 2.95
CA LEU A 17 5.04 -20.25 3.80
C LEU A 17 5.30 -21.53 2.99
N ARG A 18 4.71 -21.61 1.78
CA ARG A 18 4.91 -22.76 0.86
C ARG A 18 6.17 -22.59 0.02
N SER A 19 6.31 -21.40 -0.58
CA SER A 19 7.46 -21.00 -1.38
C SER A 19 7.52 -19.49 -1.49
N LYS A 20 8.71 -18.91 -1.27
CA LYS A 20 8.94 -17.46 -1.48
C LYS A 20 8.54 -17.00 -2.89
N ILE A 21 8.73 -17.86 -3.91
CA ILE A 21 8.38 -17.53 -5.31
C ILE A 21 6.86 -17.39 -5.46
N HIS A 22 6.06 -18.29 -4.88
CA HIS A 22 4.60 -18.19 -4.93
C HIS A 22 4.10 -16.93 -4.20
N GLY A 23 4.65 -16.65 -3.01
CA GLY A 23 4.32 -15.41 -2.30
C GLY A 23 4.69 -14.16 -3.09
N SER A 24 5.90 -14.11 -3.67
CA SER A 24 6.33 -12.99 -4.50
C SER A 24 5.45 -12.81 -5.75
N SER A 25 4.99 -13.90 -6.36
CA SER A 25 4.07 -13.84 -7.51
C SER A 25 2.78 -13.09 -7.18
N VAL A 26 2.18 -13.33 -6.02
CA VAL A 26 1.01 -12.56 -5.53
C VAL A 26 1.36 -11.08 -5.35
N GLY A 27 2.50 -10.78 -4.75
CA GLY A 27 2.98 -9.42 -4.55
C GLY A 27 3.16 -8.66 -5.86
N PHE A 28 3.76 -9.29 -6.87
CA PHE A 28 3.93 -8.68 -8.20
C PHE A 28 2.60 -8.45 -8.91
N GLY A 29 1.61 -9.33 -8.73
CA GLY A 29 0.25 -9.11 -9.25
C GLY A 29 -0.37 -7.84 -8.64
N ALA A 30 -0.29 -7.68 -7.33
CA ALA A 30 -0.78 -6.47 -6.66
C ALA A 30 0.00 -5.21 -7.07
N MET A 31 1.31 -5.31 -7.26
CA MET A 31 2.13 -4.21 -7.76
C MET A 31 1.71 -3.78 -9.18
N THR A 32 1.28 -4.72 -10.03
CA THR A 32 0.75 -4.39 -11.36
C THR A 32 -0.57 -3.60 -11.24
N ALA A 33 -1.44 -3.93 -10.28
CA ALA A 33 -2.62 -3.12 -9.99
C ALA A 33 -2.24 -1.69 -9.53
N ASP A 34 -1.22 -1.56 -8.67
CA ASP A 34 -0.68 -0.25 -8.27
C ASP A 34 -0.18 0.55 -9.49
N PHE A 35 0.50 -0.10 -10.42
CA PHE A 35 0.97 0.55 -11.64
C PHE A 35 -0.17 1.03 -12.54
N ILE A 36 -1.24 0.23 -12.68
CA ILE A 36 -2.44 0.63 -13.42
C ILE A 36 -3.08 1.87 -12.76
N PHE A 37 -3.24 1.86 -11.43
CA PHE A 37 -3.80 3.01 -10.72
C PHE A 37 -2.89 4.23 -10.77
N PHE A 38 -1.58 4.05 -10.76
CA PHE A 38 -0.64 5.14 -11.00
C PHE A 38 -0.90 5.81 -12.35
N LEU A 39 -1.01 5.04 -13.43
CA LEU A 39 -1.28 5.59 -14.77
C LEU A 39 -2.60 6.36 -14.81
N ILE A 40 -3.65 5.79 -14.23
CA ILE A 40 -4.97 6.44 -14.14
C ILE A 40 -4.86 7.75 -13.35
N THR A 41 -4.25 7.72 -12.17
CA THR A 41 -4.09 8.89 -11.29
C THR A 41 -3.25 9.96 -11.98
N PHE A 42 -2.18 9.57 -12.67
CA PHE A 42 -1.30 10.46 -13.40
C PHE A 42 -2.02 11.20 -14.53
N GLU A 43 -2.94 10.56 -15.24
CA GLU A 43 -3.75 11.21 -16.26
C GLU A 43 -4.87 12.07 -15.68
N ILE A 44 -5.59 11.56 -14.67
CA ILE A 44 -6.73 12.27 -14.06
C ILE A 44 -6.27 13.55 -13.36
N ARG A 45 -5.06 13.60 -12.79
CA ARG A 45 -4.56 14.76 -12.05
C ARG A 45 -4.65 16.08 -12.82
N LYS A 46 -4.53 16.02 -14.16
CA LYS A 46 -4.59 17.21 -15.03
C LYS A 46 -5.97 17.90 -15.01
N PHE A 47 -6.99 17.16 -14.62
CA PHE A 47 -8.38 17.62 -14.57
C PHE A 47 -8.85 17.99 -13.16
N ILE A 48 -8.00 17.78 -12.15
CA ILE A 48 -8.33 18.07 -10.76
C ILE A 48 -7.89 19.50 -10.43
N PRO A 49 -8.81 20.42 -10.11
CA PRO A 49 -8.46 21.77 -9.68
C PRO A 49 -7.64 21.73 -8.38
N GLU A 50 -6.72 22.68 -8.21
CA GLU A 50 -5.86 22.76 -7.03
C GLU A 50 -6.66 22.83 -5.72
N SER A 51 -7.79 23.52 -5.74
CA SER A 51 -8.70 23.61 -4.57
C SER A 51 -9.23 22.25 -4.07
N PHE A 52 -9.31 21.23 -4.95
CA PHE A 52 -9.71 19.89 -4.56
C PHE A 52 -8.54 19.08 -3.97
N LEU A 53 -7.29 19.44 -4.25
CA LEU A 53 -6.13 18.72 -3.74
C LEU A 53 -6.07 18.78 -2.22
N THR A 54 -6.40 19.91 -1.63
CA THR A 54 -6.45 20.07 -0.16
C THR A 54 -7.46 19.10 0.47
N ILE A 55 -8.64 18.92 -0.15
CA ILE A 55 -9.64 17.96 0.32
C ILE A 55 -9.06 16.52 0.25
N PHE A 56 -8.38 16.19 -0.84
CA PHE A 56 -7.75 14.88 -0.98
C PHE A 56 -6.62 14.65 0.05
N TYR A 57 -5.92 15.69 0.48
CA TYR A 57 -4.92 15.58 1.55
C TYR A 57 -5.55 15.17 2.87
N PHE A 58 -6.69 15.75 3.25
CA PHE A 58 -7.43 15.36 4.45
C PHE A 58 -8.01 13.94 4.35
N ILE A 59 -8.63 13.60 3.20
CA ILE A 59 -9.16 12.25 2.97
C ILE A 59 -8.03 11.22 3.00
N GLY A 60 -6.92 11.48 2.32
CA GLY A 60 -5.76 10.59 2.29
C GLY A 60 -5.08 10.44 3.64
N GLY A 61 -4.90 11.55 4.36
CA GLY A 61 -4.38 11.55 5.72
C GLY A 61 -5.27 10.74 6.66
N GLY A 62 -6.60 10.97 6.63
CA GLY A 62 -7.58 10.18 7.40
C GLY A 62 -7.55 8.70 7.03
N LEU A 63 -7.45 8.35 5.75
CA LEU A 63 -7.29 6.98 5.29
C LEU A 63 -6.01 6.34 5.85
N MET A 64 -4.89 7.06 5.84
CA MET A 64 -3.63 6.56 6.38
C MET A 64 -3.70 6.32 7.89
N LEU A 65 -4.32 7.23 8.64
CA LEU A 65 -4.54 7.06 10.09
C LEU A 65 -5.45 5.86 10.36
N PHE A 66 -6.53 5.71 9.59
CA PHE A 66 -7.41 4.53 9.68
C PHE A 66 -6.66 3.24 9.41
N LEU A 67 -5.87 3.18 8.33
CA LEU A 67 -5.08 1.99 7.99
C LEU A 67 -3.99 1.70 9.01
N SER A 68 -3.39 2.73 9.61
CA SER A 68 -2.46 2.59 10.72
C SER A 68 -3.10 1.84 11.89
N TYR A 69 -4.26 2.31 12.35
CA TYR A 69 -5.02 1.66 13.42
C TYR A 69 -5.47 0.23 13.05
N ALA A 70 -6.02 0.06 11.83
CA ALA A 70 -6.44 -1.25 11.33
C ALA A 70 -5.28 -2.26 11.29
N THR A 71 -4.07 -1.79 10.98
CA THR A 71 -2.85 -2.61 10.97
C THR A 71 -2.55 -3.23 12.33
N LEU A 72 -2.71 -2.49 13.42
CA LEU A 72 -2.49 -3.02 14.77
C LEU A 72 -3.50 -4.11 15.13
N LYS A 73 -4.76 -3.96 14.70
CA LYS A 73 -5.86 -4.92 15.01
C LYS A 73 -5.90 -6.12 14.07
N ALA A 74 -5.22 -6.06 12.91
CA ALA A 74 -5.27 -7.15 11.94
C ALA A 74 -4.71 -8.47 12.52
N LYS A 75 -5.47 -9.56 12.37
CA LYS A 75 -5.01 -10.91 12.70
C LYS A 75 -4.40 -11.55 11.45
N VAL A 76 -3.26 -12.22 11.61
CA VAL A 76 -2.72 -13.06 10.53
C VAL A 76 -3.69 -14.23 10.35
N SER A 77 -4.38 -14.27 9.24
CA SER A 77 -5.33 -15.34 8.94
C SER A 77 -4.58 -16.56 8.40
N ASN A 78 -4.74 -17.70 9.05
CA ASN A 78 -4.23 -18.98 8.55
C ASN A 78 -5.14 -19.61 7.47
N ARG A 79 -6.27 -18.98 7.13
CA ARG A 79 -7.22 -19.42 6.12
C ARG A 79 -7.10 -18.55 4.89
N SER A 80 -6.21 -18.90 3.98
CA SER A 80 -6.10 -18.23 2.70
C SER A 80 -6.27 -19.23 1.57
N LYS A 81 -7.04 -18.84 0.55
CA LYS A 81 -7.12 -19.59 -0.72
C LYS A 81 -5.74 -19.57 -1.38
N LYS A 82 -5.41 -20.58 -2.18
CA LYS A 82 -4.21 -20.60 -3.02
C LYS A 82 -4.18 -19.34 -3.87
N GLY A 83 -3.06 -18.64 -3.86
CA GLY A 83 -2.88 -17.39 -4.60
C GLY A 83 -1.74 -17.49 -5.60
N ASN A 84 -1.87 -16.71 -6.67
CA ASN A 84 -0.85 -16.52 -7.69
C ASN A 84 -0.85 -15.05 -8.15
N TYR A 85 -0.11 -14.74 -9.19
CA TYR A 85 -0.05 -13.40 -9.80
C TYR A 85 -1.45 -12.82 -10.09
N PHE A 86 -2.32 -13.59 -10.75
CA PHE A 86 -3.67 -13.11 -11.09
C PHE A 86 -4.54 -12.90 -9.86
N THR A 87 -4.35 -13.69 -8.81
CA THR A 87 -5.02 -13.46 -7.52
C THR A 87 -4.57 -12.13 -6.92
N GLY A 88 -3.27 -11.84 -6.92
CA GLY A 88 -2.72 -10.57 -6.45
C GLY A 88 -3.24 -9.38 -7.26
N LEU A 89 -3.24 -9.51 -8.60
CA LEU A 89 -3.75 -8.50 -9.52
C LEU A 89 -5.24 -8.22 -9.30
N ALA A 90 -6.07 -9.27 -9.29
CA ALA A 90 -7.50 -9.12 -9.09
C ALA A 90 -7.83 -8.47 -7.73
N MET A 91 -7.15 -8.92 -6.67
CA MET A 91 -7.33 -8.34 -5.34
C MET A 91 -6.84 -6.89 -5.26
N GLY A 92 -5.77 -6.54 -5.97
CA GLY A 92 -5.30 -5.16 -6.04
C GLY A 92 -6.33 -4.28 -6.75
N ILE A 93 -6.79 -4.67 -7.94
CA ILE A 93 -7.75 -3.88 -8.74
C ILE A 93 -9.10 -3.71 -8.01
N THR A 94 -9.58 -4.72 -7.31
CA THR A 94 -10.86 -4.68 -6.61
C THR A 94 -10.79 -4.14 -5.18
N ASN A 95 -9.59 -3.78 -4.71
CA ASN A 95 -9.40 -3.29 -3.35
C ASN A 95 -9.78 -1.81 -3.23
N PRO A 96 -10.88 -1.46 -2.56
CA PRO A 96 -11.30 -0.06 -2.44
C PRO A 96 -10.28 0.81 -1.70
N TYR A 97 -9.51 0.24 -0.76
CA TYR A 97 -8.45 0.98 -0.07
C TYR A 97 -7.28 1.33 -0.99
N GLN A 98 -6.96 0.48 -1.97
CA GLN A 98 -5.91 0.73 -2.94
C GLN A 98 -6.34 1.80 -3.94
N ILE A 99 -7.59 1.76 -4.37
CA ILE A 99 -8.19 2.80 -5.22
C ILE A 99 -8.17 4.16 -4.51
N SER A 100 -8.71 4.22 -3.29
CA SER A 100 -8.75 5.45 -2.48
C SER A 100 -7.34 5.98 -2.20
N TRP A 101 -6.38 5.09 -1.95
CA TRP A 101 -4.99 5.47 -1.70
C TRP A 101 -4.37 6.17 -2.91
N TRP A 102 -4.56 5.64 -4.12
CA TRP A 102 -4.02 6.25 -5.33
C TRP A 102 -4.70 7.57 -5.67
N LEU A 103 -6.02 7.68 -5.45
CA LEU A 103 -6.77 8.92 -5.67
C LEU A 103 -6.48 10.03 -4.64
N THR A 104 -5.85 9.71 -3.53
CA THR A 104 -5.53 10.67 -2.46
C THR A 104 -4.02 10.75 -2.26
N VAL A 105 -3.41 9.76 -1.65
CA VAL A 105 -1.97 9.71 -1.34
C VAL A 105 -1.12 9.67 -2.59
N GLY A 106 -1.54 8.93 -3.61
CA GLY A 106 -0.86 8.88 -4.90
C GLY A 106 -0.83 10.25 -5.58
N LEU A 107 -1.97 10.96 -5.60
CA LEU A 107 -2.04 12.36 -6.06
C LEU A 107 -1.13 13.26 -5.25
N PHE A 108 -1.19 13.19 -3.93
CA PHE A 108 -0.31 13.93 -3.04
C PHE A 108 1.17 13.70 -3.37
N MET A 109 1.59 12.44 -3.51
CA MET A 109 2.97 12.10 -3.84
C MET A 109 3.41 12.70 -5.18
N ILE A 110 2.58 12.57 -6.22
CA ILE A 110 2.91 13.06 -7.56
C ILE A 110 2.99 14.59 -7.56
N ASN A 111 2.10 15.27 -6.86
CA ASN A 111 2.05 16.75 -6.85
C ASN A 111 3.17 17.35 -6.01
N ASN A 112 3.49 16.80 -4.84
CA ASN A 112 4.49 17.38 -3.93
C ASN A 112 5.92 16.94 -4.25
N PHE A 113 6.12 15.71 -4.74
CA PHE A 113 7.46 15.16 -4.99
C PHE A 113 7.76 14.96 -6.48
N GLY A 114 6.79 15.23 -7.34
CA GLY A 114 6.93 15.02 -8.78
C GLY A 114 6.95 13.53 -9.18
N ILE A 115 7.04 13.30 -10.50
CA ILE A 115 7.04 11.95 -11.06
C ILE A 115 8.30 11.14 -10.69
N SER A 116 9.38 11.83 -10.32
CA SER A 116 10.66 11.20 -9.96
C SER A 116 10.58 10.30 -8.72
N ILE A 117 9.53 10.45 -7.89
CA ILE A 117 9.31 9.57 -6.73
C ILE A 117 8.81 8.17 -7.14
N ILE A 118 8.20 8.04 -8.31
CA ILE A 118 7.53 6.81 -8.75
C ILE A 118 8.49 5.61 -8.89
N PRO A 119 9.66 5.74 -9.51
CA PRO A 119 10.65 4.64 -9.53
C PRO A 119 11.07 4.21 -8.12
N SER A 120 11.26 5.15 -7.20
CA SER A 120 11.60 4.85 -5.80
C SER A 120 10.47 4.15 -5.07
N PHE A 121 9.21 4.55 -5.31
CA PHE A 121 8.03 3.91 -4.77
C PHE A 121 7.90 2.45 -5.23
N PHE A 122 7.98 2.20 -6.54
CA PHE A 122 7.92 0.83 -7.07
C PHE A 122 9.15 0.00 -6.68
N GLY A 123 10.33 0.60 -6.63
CA GLY A 123 11.53 -0.03 -6.08
C GLY A 123 11.33 -0.47 -4.64
N GLY A 124 10.73 0.39 -3.82
CA GLY A 124 10.34 0.06 -2.44
C GLY A 124 9.35 -1.11 -2.35
N ILE A 125 8.36 -1.19 -3.25
CA ILE A 125 7.42 -2.32 -3.32
C ILE A 125 8.17 -3.62 -3.67
N VAL A 126 9.07 -3.60 -4.65
CA VAL A 126 9.88 -4.78 -5.03
C VAL A 126 10.70 -5.27 -3.84
N ILE A 127 11.43 -4.36 -3.18
CA ILE A 127 12.22 -4.68 -1.98
C ILE A 127 11.32 -5.27 -0.89
N TRP A 128 10.16 -4.66 -0.64
CA TRP A 128 9.18 -5.15 0.31
C TRP A 128 8.72 -6.58 0.00
N ILE A 129 8.34 -6.86 -1.25
CA ILE A 129 7.90 -8.20 -1.68
C ILE A 129 8.97 -9.24 -1.35
N PHE A 130 10.24 -8.98 -1.70
CA PHE A 130 11.32 -9.93 -1.45
C PHE A 130 11.65 -10.08 0.04
N ILE A 131 11.75 -8.99 0.79
CA ILE A 131 12.00 -9.04 2.24
C ILE A 131 10.87 -9.76 2.95
N PHE A 132 9.62 -9.40 2.66
CA PHE A 132 8.45 -9.96 3.32
C PHE A 132 8.32 -11.47 3.05
N THR A 133 8.36 -11.88 1.78
CA THR A 133 8.21 -13.29 1.41
C THR A 133 9.36 -14.16 1.93
N THR A 134 10.60 -13.65 1.89
CA THR A 134 11.77 -14.37 2.43
C THR A 134 11.68 -14.48 3.95
N SER A 135 11.29 -13.42 4.64
CA SER A 135 11.16 -13.42 6.09
C SER A 135 10.06 -14.35 6.57
N ILE A 136 8.90 -14.34 5.92
CA ILE A 136 7.80 -15.26 6.23
C ILE A 136 8.21 -16.72 5.96
N ASN A 137 8.88 -16.98 4.84
CA ASN A 137 9.32 -18.31 4.49
C ASN A 137 10.34 -18.90 5.50
N ARG A 138 11.25 -18.05 6.03
CA ARG A 138 12.30 -18.47 6.97
C ARG A 138 11.86 -18.46 8.43
N LEU A 139 11.11 -17.44 8.87
CA LEU A 139 10.82 -17.15 10.27
C LEU A 139 9.38 -17.48 10.67
N GLY A 140 8.53 -17.85 9.69
CA GLY A 140 7.13 -18.14 9.91
C GLY A 140 6.33 -16.90 10.35
N SER A 141 5.18 -17.14 10.95
CA SER A 141 4.24 -16.09 11.37
C SER A 141 4.74 -15.19 12.52
N LYS A 142 5.80 -15.59 13.23
CA LYS A 142 6.41 -14.79 14.32
C LYS A 142 6.85 -13.41 13.84
N TYR A 143 7.29 -13.31 12.59
CA TYR A 143 7.73 -12.03 11.98
C TYR A 143 6.59 -11.03 11.78
N ALA A 144 5.35 -11.48 11.72
CA ALA A 144 4.19 -10.63 11.48
C ALA A 144 4.01 -9.50 12.52
N LYS A 145 4.44 -9.71 13.77
CA LYS A 145 4.36 -8.68 14.82
C LYS A 145 5.25 -7.47 14.50
N TYR A 146 6.47 -7.71 14.05
CA TYR A 146 7.41 -6.62 13.71
C TYR A 146 6.95 -5.86 12.48
N VAL A 147 6.44 -6.58 11.48
CA VAL A 147 5.84 -5.97 10.28
C VAL A 147 4.68 -5.05 10.64
N LYS A 148 3.79 -5.45 11.56
CA LYS A 148 2.68 -4.62 12.03
C LYS A 148 3.15 -3.31 12.66
N ILE A 149 4.11 -3.37 13.58
CA ILE A 149 4.63 -2.20 14.29
C ILE A 149 5.28 -1.24 13.28
N PHE A 150 6.13 -1.77 12.39
CA PHE A 150 6.79 -0.98 11.36
C PHE A 150 5.77 -0.29 10.43
N SER A 151 4.78 -1.05 9.93
CA SER A 151 3.72 -0.51 9.08
C SER A 151 2.88 0.54 9.81
N PHE A 152 2.55 0.32 11.08
CA PHE A 152 1.83 1.28 11.91
C PHE A 152 2.57 2.62 11.98
N ILE A 153 3.86 2.61 12.29
CA ILE A 153 4.67 3.83 12.42
C ILE A 153 4.71 4.59 11.08
N ILE A 154 4.98 3.91 9.98
CA ILE A 154 5.06 4.55 8.66
C ILE A 154 3.71 5.17 8.26
N LEU A 155 2.61 4.41 8.38
CA LEU A 155 1.28 4.89 8.02
C LEU A 155 0.84 6.06 8.90
N LEU A 156 1.13 6.00 10.20
CA LEU A 156 0.85 7.09 11.13
C LEU A 156 1.61 8.36 10.75
N SER A 157 2.93 8.24 10.56
CA SER A 157 3.79 9.38 10.22
C SER A 157 3.34 10.04 8.91
N PHE A 158 3.04 9.23 7.89
CA PHE A 158 2.61 9.73 6.60
C PHE A 158 1.21 10.36 6.65
N GLY A 159 0.29 9.77 7.42
CA GLY A 159 -1.05 10.32 7.63
C GLY A 159 -1.02 11.67 8.33
N VAL A 160 -0.20 11.82 9.38
CA VAL A 160 0.01 13.10 10.08
C VAL A 160 0.62 14.14 9.13
N TYR A 161 1.64 13.75 8.35
CA TYR A 161 2.28 14.65 7.38
C TYR A 161 1.29 15.15 6.32
N MET A 162 0.42 14.29 5.77
CA MET A 162 -0.60 14.71 4.81
C MET A 162 -1.61 15.69 5.40
N ILE A 163 -2.05 15.47 6.64
CA ILE A 163 -2.96 16.40 7.31
C ILE A 163 -2.26 17.74 7.54
N TYR A 164 -1.01 17.73 7.95
CA TYR A 164 -0.20 18.94 8.14
C TYR A 164 -0.11 19.75 6.83
N GLU A 165 0.24 19.12 5.72
CA GLU A 165 0.26 19.75 4.40
C GLU A 165 -1.13 20.27 3.98
N GLY A 166 -2.19 19.52 4.28
CA GLY A 166 -3.56 19.95 4.03
C GLY A 166 -3.93 21.23 4.80
N VAL A 167 -3.48 21.37 6.05
CA VAL A 167 -3.69 22.58 6.86
C VAL A 167 -2.91 23.77 6.30
N ILE A 168 -1.64 23.58 5.92
CA ILE A 168 -0.82 24.66 5.35
C ILE A 168 -1.41 25.17 4.05
N ASN A 169 -1.96 24.28 3.20
CA ASN A 169 -2.57 24.69 1.94
C ASN A 169 -3.96 25.34 2.10
N LEU A 170 -4.52 25.39 3.32
CA LEU A 170 -5.75 26.13 3.63
C LEU A 170 -5.47 27.56 4.13
N LEU A 171 -4.27 27.83 4.64
CA LEU A 171 -3.84 29.14 5.19
C LEU A 171 -3.22 30.00 4.11
#